data_87cecc7e661e2ce8e99a28ba086a7712
#
_entry.id   87cecc7e661e2ce8e99a28ba086a7712
#
_cell.length_a   1.000
_cell.length_b   1.000
_cell.length_c   1.000
_cell.angle_alpha   90.00
_cell.angle_beta   90.00
_cell.angle_gamma   90.00
#
_symmetry.space_group_name_H-M   'P 1'
#
loop_
_entity.id
_entity.type
_entity.pdbx_description
1 polymer ?
#
loop_
_entity_poly.entity_id
_entity_poly.type
_entity_poly.pdbx_seq_one_letter_code
_entity_poly.pdbx_strand_id
1 'polypeptide(L)' 'MNDVAPVTVRLATADDVELLHRFSVDLATYEDEPDAVTSTPQTLARDGFGENPQFAALIAERAGKPVGFALYTFN' A
#
# COMPACT_ATOMS: atom_id res chain seq x y z
N MET A 1 -21.57 13.80 -19.10
CA MET A 1 -21.21 14.08 -17.85
C MET A 1 -20.67 12.94 -17.03
N ASN A 2 -19.71 13.19 -16.29
CA ASN A 2 -19.04 12.17 -15.54
C ASN A 2 -19.55 12.13 -14.12
N ASP A 3 -19.99 10.95 -13.71
CA ASP A 3 -20.32 10.72 -12.33
C ASP A 3 -19.19 10.00 -11.59
N VAL A 4 -17.99 10.14 -12.10
CA VAL A 4 -16.83 9.48 -11.50
C VAL A 4 -16.41 10.28 -10.28
N ALA A 5 -16.39 9.62 -9.12
CA ALA A 5 -15.95 10.27 -7.91
C ALA A 5 -14.46 10.65 -8.03
N PRO A 6 -14.06 11.78 -7.45
CA PRO A 6 -12.63 12.13 -7.49
C PRO A 6 -11.78 11.14 -6.71
N VAL A 7 -10.53 11.04 -7.13
CA VAL A 7 -9.55 10.26 -6.39
C VAL A 7 -9.02 11.13 -5.26
N THR A 8 -9.00 10.58 -4.06
CA THR A 8 -8.38 11.22 -2.90
C THR A 8 -7.19 10.40 -2.46
N VAL A 9 -6.21 11.05 -1.86
CA VAL A 9 -4.98 10.41 -1.41
C VAL A 9 -4.84 10.65 0.09
N ARG A 10 -4.56 9.60 0.83
CA ARG A 10 -4.33 9.69 2.27
C ARG A 10 -3.09 8.92 2.66
N LEU A 11 -2.52 9.26 3.81
CA LEU A 11 -1.44 8.46 4.37
C LEU A 11 -2.00 7.12 4.85
N ALA A 12 -1.25 6.07 4.59
CA ALA A 12 -1.58 4.76 5.14
C ALA A 12 -1.33 4.74 6.64
N THR A 13 -2.10 3.94 7.34
CA THR A 13 -1.94 3.71 8.77
C THR A 13 -1.68 2.24 9.03
N ALA A 14 -1.43 1.88 10.29
CA ALA A 14 -1.21 0.49 10.66
C ALA A 14 -2.37 -0.42 10.28
N ASP A 15 -3.58 0.12 10.18
CA ASP A 15 -4.75 -0.65 9.78
C ASP A 15 -4.71 -1.03 8.30
N ASP A 16 -3.81 -0.45 7.53
CA ASP A 16 -3.71 -0.69 6.09
C ASP A 16 -2.66 -1.74 5.72
N VAL A 17 -2.00 -2.38 6.70
CA VAL A 17 -0.87 -3.26 6.37
C VAL A 17 -1.28 -4.45 5.52
N GLU A 18 -2.47 -5.02 5.77
CA GLU A 18 -2.94 -6.15 4.96
C GLU A 18 -3.27 -5.70 3.54
N LEU A 19 -3.84 -4.51 3.40
CA LEU A 19 -4.13 -3.94 2.08
C LEU A 19 -2.83 -3.67 1.32
N LEU A 20 -1.83 -3.09 1.97
CA LEU A 20 -0.54 -2.82 1.34
C LEU A 20 0.13 -4.12 0.91
N HIS A 21 0.06 -5.15 1.74
CA HIS A 21 0.62 -6.44 1.38
C HIS A 21 -0.09 -7.03 0.16
N ARG A 22 -1.42 -6.94 0.12
CA ARG A 22 -2.19 -7.43 -1.02
C ARG A 22 -1.82 -6.70 -2.29
N PHE A 23 -1.68 -5.37 -2.24
CA PHE A 23 -1.25 -4.60 -3.40
C PHE A 23 0.13 -5.06 -3.88
N SER A 24 1.05 -5.33 -2.96
CA SER A 24 2.40 -5.80 -3.32
C SER A 24 2.36 -7.16 -4.02
N VAL A 25 1.54 -8.07 -3.51
CA VAL A 25 1.36 -9.38 -4.12
C VAL A 25 0.72 -9.25 -5.50
N ASP A 26 -0.29 -8.40 -5.62
CA ASP A 26 -0.98 -8.20 -6.91
C ASP A 26 -0.02 -7.62 -7.95
N LEU A 27 0.82 -6.67 -7.56
CA LEU A 27 1.79 -6.08 -8.46
C LEU A 27 2.83 -7.13 -8.90
N ALA A 28 3.35 -7.90 -7.96
CA ALA A 28 4.32 -8.96 -8.28
C ALA A 28 3.71 -10.01 -9.21
N THR A 29 2.45 -10.35 -9.00
CA THR A 29 1.75 -11.30 -9.86
C THR A 29 1.58 -10.74 -11.25
N TYR A 30 1.22 -9.46 -11.35
CA TYR A 30 1.10 -8.78 -12.65
C TYR A 30 2.43 -8.77 -13.39
N GLU A 31 3.53 -8.61 -12.67
CA GLU A 31 4.87 -8.60 -13.26
C GLU A 31 5.45 -10.01 -13.45
N ASP A 32 4.66 -11.04 -13.17
CA ASP A 32 5.06 -12.44 -13.29
C ASP A 32 6.25 -12.78 -12.39
N GLU A 33 6.31 -12.15 -11.22
CA GLU A 33 7.36 -12.37 -10.23
C GLU A 33 6.78 -12.53 -8.83
N PRO A 34 5.88 -13.52 -8.62
CA PRO A 34 5.23 -13.65 -7.32
C PRO A 34 6.20 -13.95 -6.18
N ASP A 35 7.35 -14.56 -6.49
CA ASP A 35 8.35 -14.88 -5.47
C ASP A 35 9.17 -13.66 -5.05
N ALA A 36 8.98 -12.52 -5.71
CA ALA A 36 9.68 -11.30 -5.33
C ALA A 36 9.12 -10.68 -4.04
N VAL A 37 7.91 -11.07 -3.63
CA VAL A 37 7.32 -10.53 -2.41
C VAL A 37 7.86 -11.31 -1.22
N THR A 38 8.70 -10.67 -0.43
CA THR A 38 9.28 -11.29 0.78
C THR A 38 8.68 -10.70 2.06
N SER A 39 7.92 -9.62 1.95
CA SER A 39 7.31 -9.00 3.12
C SER A 39 6.05 -9.75 3.53
N THR A 40 5.69 -9.58 4.80
CA THR A 40 4.43 -10.08 5.36
C THR A 40 3.72 -8.89 5.99
N PRO A 41 2.43 -9.01 6.31
CA PRO A 41 1.76 -7.94 7.03
C PRO A 41 2.47 -7.58 8.34
N GLN A 42 3.06 -8.58 9.01
CA GLN A 42 3.79 -8.36 10.27
C GLN A 42 5.05 -7.53 10.04
N THR A 43 5.83 -7.83 9.00
CA THR A 43 7.03 -7.05 8.72
C THR A 43 6.67 -5.65 8.22
N LEU A 44 5.59 -5.51 7.46
CA LEU A 44 5.11 -4.19 7.04
C LEU A 44 4.68 -3.35 8.24
N ALA A 45 4.01 -3.98 9.21
CA ALA A 45 3.60 -3.26 10.42
C ALA A 45 4.82 -2.77 11.19
N ARG A 46 5.83 -3.61 11.34
CA ARG A 46 7.06 -3.24 12.05
C ARG A 46 7.81 -2.14 11.32
N ASP A 47 8.00 -2.30 10.02
CA ASP A 47 8.91 -1.44 9.26
C ASP A 47 8.26 -0.14 8.81
N GLY A 48 6.95 -0.08 8.76
CA GLY A 48 6.24 1.12 8.32
C GLY A 48 5.54 1.88 9.43
N PHE A 49 5.12 1.17 10.48
CA PHE A 49 4.26 1.76 11.50
C PHE A 49 4.74 1.49 12.92
N GLY A 50 5.95 0.96 13.06
CA GLY A 50 6.58 0.75 14.36
C GLY A 50 7.30 2.01 14.85
N GLU A 51 8.18 1.83 15.82
CA GLU A 51 8.89 2.94 16.45
C GLU A 51 9.86 3.62 15.49
N ASN A 52 10.47 2.85 14.58
CA ASN A 52 11.46 3.39 13.64
C ASN A 52 11.01 3.07 12.23
N PRO A 53 10.06 3.82 11.68
CA PRO A 53 9.54 3.50 10.36
C PRO A 53 10.61 3.65 9.29
N GLN A 54 10.68 2.64 8.41
CA GLN A 54 11.61 2.59 7.31
C GLN A 54 10.97 3.06 6.01
N PHE A 55 9.64 3.17 5.97
CA PHE A 55 8.93 3.63 4.79
C PHE A 55 7.66 4.34 5.21
N ALA A 56 7.08 5.06 4.25
CA ALA A 56 5.72 5.58 4.36
C ALA A 56 4.96 5.18 3.11
N ALA A 57 3.64 5.17 3.22
CA ALA A 57 2.80 4.79 2.10
C ALA A 57 1.61 5.71 1.99
N LEU A 58 1.16 5.91 0.76
CA LEU A 58 -0.04 6.66 0.43
C LEU A 58 -1.04 5.70 -0.21
N ILE A 59 -2.30 5.89 0.10
CA ILE A 59 -3.37 5.10 -0.50
C ILE A 59 -4.28 6.05 -1.27
N ALA A 60 -4.50 5.74 -2.53
CA ALA A 60 -5.45 6.47 -3.36
C ALA A 60 -6.79 5.75 -3.29
N GLU A 61 -7.84 6.52 -3.09
CA GLU A 61 -9.19 5.99 -2.96
C GLU A 61 -10.14 6.72 -3.90
N ARG A 62 -11.13 5.98 -4.38
CA ARG A 62 -12.24 6.56 -5.14
C ARG A 62 -13.53 6.02 -4.55
N ALA A 63 -14.42 6.91 -4.15
CA ALA A 63 -15.69 6.54 -3.52
C ALA A 63 -15.47 5.60 -2.32
N GLY A 64 -14.42 5.87 -1.52
CA GLY A 64 -14.10 5.08 -0.35
C GLY A 64 -13.44 3.75 -0.61
N LYS A 65 -13.11 3.44 -1.88
CA LYS A 65 -12.48 2.17 -2.23
C LYS A 65 -11.04 2.40 -2.66
N PRO A 66 -10.10 1.59 -2.16
CA PRO A 66 -8.71 1.73 -2.56
C PRO A 66 -8.55 1.37 -4.04
N VAL A 67 -7.88 2.25 -4.78
CA VAL A 67 -7.64 2.05 -6.20
C VAL A 67 -6.16 2.08 -6.55
N GLY A 68 -5.29 2.43 -5.59
CA GLY A 68 -3.86 2.45 -5.84
C GLY A 68 -3.09 2.78 -4.58
N PHE A 69 -1.78 2.69 -4.69
CA PHE A 69 -0.91 3.01 -3.56
C PHE A 69 0.44 3.47 -4.07
N ALA A 70 1.18 4.15 -3.19
CA ALA A 70 2.58 4.48 -3.40
C ALA A 70 3.32 4.21 -2.10
N LEU A 71 4.51 3.67 -2.20
CA LEU A 71 5.34 3.38 -1.04
C LEU A 71 6.71 3.99 -1.29
N TYR A 72 7.25 4.68 -0.30
CA TYR A 72 8.57 5.28 -0.42
C TYR A 72 9.37 5.06 0.85
N THR A 73 10.66 4.90 0.68
CA THR A 73 11.59 4.64 1.78
C THR A 73 12.31 5.91 2.18
N PHE A 74 12.78 5.93 3.41
CA PHE A 74 13.57 7.04 3.91
C PHE A 74 15.05 6.71 3.74
N ASN A 75 15.81 7.71 3.31
CA ASN A 75 17.27 7.59 3.17
C ASN A 75 17.97 8.38 4.24
#